data_8bee740d5482e32564ab9822d893f9d1
#
_entry.id   8bee740d5482e32564ab9822d893f9d1
#
_cell.length_a   1.000
_cell.length_b   1.000
_cell.length_c   1.000
_cell.angle_alpha   90.00
_cell.angle_beta   90.00
_cell.angle_gamma   90.00
#
_symmetry.space_group_name_H-M   'P 1'
#
loop_
_entity.id
_entity.type
_entity.pdbx_description
1 polymer ?
#
loop_
_entity_poly.entity_id
_entity_poly.type
_entity_poly.pdbx_seq_one_letter_code
_entity_poly.pdbx_strand_id
1 'polypeptide(L)'
;MKAGIITITTGENYGNRLQNYAVQEALKSVGLEPETIHKTTNVFDAEHPKYLRKYRLKKFLHYHSEKREQRILQFHRFTKKYITRSRFVIDKDIPEGLDDAYQVFVAGSDQVWNPFFEYCTEANFLTFTTYDKKVALSPSIAV
;
A
#
# COMPACT_ATOMS: atom_id res chain seq x y z
N MET A 1 11.96 12.13 -10.86
CA MET A 1 11.26 11.02 -11.56
C MET A 1 10.27 10.38 -10.58
N LYS A 2 9.00 10.24 -10.99
CA LYS A 2 7.99 9.56 -10.14
C LYS A 2 8.08 8.05 -10.23
N ALA A 3 7.98 7.40 -9.07
CA ALA A 3 7.98 5.96 -8.94
C ALA A 3 6.68 5.47 -8.28
N GLY A 4 5.94 4.60 -8.95
CA GLY A 4 4.72 3.96 -8.41
C GLY A 4 5.06 2.64 -7.72
N ILE A 5 4.72 2.50 -6.45
CA ILE A 5 5.01 1.27 -5.67
C ILE A 5 3.74 0.44 -5.55
N ILE A 6 3.82 -0.84 -5.92
CA ILE A 6 2.81 -1.86 -5.65
C ILE A 6 3.33 -2.81 -4.58
N THR A 7 2.76 -2.70 -3.40
CA THR A 7 3.07 -3.52 -2.22
C THR A 7 1.82 -3.80 -1.40
N ILE A 8 1.91 -4.66 -0.40
CA ILE A 8 0.79 -4.96 0.49
C ILE A 8 0.51 -3.75 1.37
N THR A 9 -0.65 -3.13 1.19
CA THR A 9 -1.07 -1.93 1.93
C THR A 9 -2.21 -2.19 2.93
N THR A 10 -2.77 -3.39 2.91
CA THR A 10 -3.93 -3.78 3.73
C THR A 10 -3.52 -4.56 4.98
N GLY A 11 -4.49 -4.79 5.86
CA GLY A 11 -4.28 -5.58 7.06
C GLY A 11 -3.65 -4.81 8.24
N GLU A 12 -3.55 -5.51 9.37
CA GLU A 12 -3.07 -4.96 10.64
C GLU A 12 -1.64 -5.43 10.96
N ASN A 13 -0.74 -5.33 9.99
CA ASN A 13 0.64 -5.79 10.09
C ASN A 13 1.62 -4.61 10.16
N TYR A 14 2.42 -4.55 11.22
CA TYR A 14 3.49 -3.55 11.37
C TYR A 14 4.57 -3.70 10.30
N GLY A 15 4.94 -4.93 9.96
CA GLY A 15 5.95 -5.23 8.96
C GLY A 15 5.63 -4.58 7.61
N ASN A 16 4.40 -4.73 7.15
CA ASN A 16 3.96 -4.15 5.86
C ASN A 16 4.10 -2.62 5.83
N ARG A 17 3.80 -1.93 6.95
CA ARG A 17 3.97 -0.47 7.04
C ARG A 17 5.44 -0.05 7.03
N LEU A 18 6.25 -0.74 7.80
CA LEU A 18 7.69 -0.44 7.89
C LEU A 18 8.40 -0.76 6.59
N GLN A 19 8.07 -1.86 5.92
CA GLN A 19 8.60 -2.20 4.60
C GLN A 19 8.23 -1.14 3.56
N ASN A 20 6.97 -0.74 3.50
CA ASN A 20 6.53 0.29 2.55
C ASN A 20 7.27 1.62 2.79
N TYR A 21 7.42 2.03 4.06
CA TYR A 21 8.21 3.20 4.43
C TYR A 21 9.67 3.05 3.99
N ALA A 22 10.31 1.91 4.28
CA ALA A 22 11.70 1.66 3.93
C ALA A 22 11.92 1.68 2.40
N VAL A 23 11.00 1.11 1.62
CA VAL A 23 11.05 1.16 0.15
C VAL A 23 10.96 2.60 -0.34
N GLN A 24 10.06 3.42 0.21
CA GLN A 24 9.97 4.82 -0.16
C GLN A 24 11.25 5.59 0.16
N GLU A 25 11.84 5.39 1.34
CA GLU A 25 13.09 6.04 1.72
C GLU A 25 14.27 5.59 0.84
N ALA A 26 14.35 4.29 0.52
CA ALA A 26 15.35 3.77 -0.41
C ALA A 26 15.24 4.40 -1.81
N LEU A 27 14.03 4.52 -2.34
CA LEU A 27 13.80 5.16 -3.65
C LEU A 27 14.11 6.67 -3.62
N LYS A 28 13.77 7.35 -2.53
CA LYS A 28 14.14 8.77 -2.33
C LYS A 28 15.66 8.97 -2.30
N SER A 29 16.40 8.04 -1.68
CA SER A 29 17.86 8.15 -1.59
C SER A 29 18.57 8.07 -2.94
N VAL A 30 17.90 7.52 -3.95
CA VAL A 30 18.39 7.49 -5.36
C VAL A 30 17.72 8.56 -6.24
N GLY A 31 17.07 9.56 -5.66
CA GLY A 31 16.51 10.71 -6.36
C GLY A 31 15.13 10.48 -7.01
N LEU A 32 14.42 9.43 -6.62
CA LEU A 32 13.06 9.19 -7.08
C LEU A 32 12.02 9.84 -6.14
N GLU A 33 10.84 10.08 -6.67
CA GLU A 33 9.65 10.57 -5.94
C GLU A 33 8.64 9.41 -5.82
N PRO A 34 8.74 8.57 -4.77
CA PRO A 34 7.91 7.38 -4.63
C PRO A 34 6.51 7.71 -4.13
N GLU A 35 5.52 7.07 -4.72
CA GLU A 35 4.13 7.06 -4.27
C GLU A 35 3.63 5.62 -4.20
N THR A 36 3.02 5.22 -3.07
CA THR A 36 2.42 3.90 -2.97
C THR A 36 1.01 3.90 -3.56
N ILE A 37 0.80 3.05 -4.56
CA ILE A 37 -0.50 2.86 -5.22
C ILE A 37 -1.33 1.93 -4.35
N HIS A 38 -2.48 2.43 -3.88
CA HIS A 38 -3.41 1.61 -3.11
C HIS A 38 -4.13 0.63 -4.05
N LYS A 39 -4.21 -0.63 -3.61
CA LYS A 39 -4.97 -1.66 -4.30
C LYS A 39 -6.10 -2.13 -3.42
N THR A 40 -7.34 -2.01 -3.90
CA THR A 40 -8.49 -2.58 -3.20
C THR A 40 -8.48 -4.10 -3.37
N THR A 41 -8.88 -4.79 -2.34
CA THR A 41 -9.01 -6.25 -2.34
C THR A 41 -10.26 -6.60 -1.56
N ASN A 42 -10.73 -7.84 -1.64
CA ASN A 42 -11.79 -8.35 -0.77
C ASN A 42 -11.35 -8.46 0.70
N VAL A 43 -10.06 -8.26 0.97
CA VAL A 43 -9.52 -8.26 2.33
C VAL A 43 -10.02 -7.03 3.09
N PHE A 44 -10.40 -7.23 4.34
CA PHE A 44 -10.85 -6.17 5.23
C PHE A 44 -9.84 -5.02 5.32
N ASP A 45 -10.21 -3.86 4.79
CA ASP A 45 -9.44 -2.63 4.94
C ASP A 45 -9.79 -1.94 6.24
N ALA A 46 -8.97 -2.16 7.27
CA ALA A 46 -9.12 -1.54 8.58
C ALA A 46 -9.01 -0.01 8.55
N GLU A 47 -8.36 0.56 7.53
CA GLU A 47 -8.21 2.01 7.34
C GLU A 47 -9.33 2.63 6.50
N HIS A 48 -10.35 1.86 6.12
CA HIS A 48 -11.50 2.39 5.38
C HIS A 48 -12.17 3.54 6.16
N PRO A 49 -12.49 4.66 5.51
CA PRO A 49 -12.99 5.88 6.18
C PRO A 49 -14.19 5.66 7.11
N LYS A 50 -15.08 4.72 6.78
CA LYS A 50 -16.24 4.35 7.61
C LYS A 50 -15.82 3.86 9.00
N TYR A 51 -14.82 2.98 9.08
CA TYR A 51 -14.33 2.44 10.34
C TYR A 51 -13.52 3.47 11.12
N LEU A 52 -12.67 4.24 10.43
CA LEU A 52 -11.89 5.30 11.07
C LEU A 52 -12.77 6.37 11.73
N ARG A 53 -13.89 6.76 11.08
CA ARG A 53 -14.86 7.70 11.68
C ARG A 53 -15.46 7.13 12.96
N LYS A 54 -15.92 5.87 12.93
CA LYS A 54 -16.46 5.17 14.10
C LYS A 54 -15.45 5.13 15.26
N TYR A 55 -14.21 4.74 14.99
CA TYR A 55 -13.15 4.62 16.01
C TYR A 55 -12.76 5.97 16.61
N ARG A 56 -12.69 7.03 15.78
CA ARG A 56 -12.43 8.39 16.26
C ARG A 56 -13.56 8.91 17.15
N LEU A 57 -14.81 8.66 16.78
CA LEU A 57 -15.98 9.05 17.59
C LEU A 57 -15.98 8.34 18.94
N LYS A 58 -15.76 7.03 18.97
CA LYS A 58 -15.64 6.26 20.22
C LYS A 58 -14.54 6.83 21.12
N LYS A 59 -13.39 7.15 20.55
CA LYS A 59 -12.27 7.75 21.29
C LYS A 59 -12.64 9.12 21.85
N PHE A 60 -13.31 9.96 21.08
CA PHE A 60 -13.74 11.30 21.49
C PHE A 60 -14.75 11.24 22.65
N LEU A 61 -15.68 10.31 22.59
CA LEU A 61 -16.71 10.11 23.62
C LEU A 61 -16.19 9.35 24.86
N HIS A 62 -14.88 9.10 24.95
CA HIS A 62 -14.27 8.29 26.04
C HIS A 62 -14.93 6.91 26.22
N TYR A 63 -15.61 6.44 25.19
CA TYR A 63 -16.19 5.11 25.18
C TYR A 63 -15.08 4.06 25.08
N HIS A 64 -15.20 2.94 25.80
CA HIS A 64 -14.20 1.88 25.79
C HIS A 64 -13.86 1.47 24.35
N SER A 65 -12.73 1.98 23.82
CA SER A 65 -12.19 1.53 22.54
C SER A 65 -11.37 0.28 22.77
N GLU A 66 -11.67 -0.77 22.01
CA GLU A 66 -10.87 -2.00 22.04
C GLU A 66 -9.40 -1.72 21.67
N LYS A 67 -8.47 -2.49 22.22
CA LYS A 67 -7.04 -2.39 21.90
C LYS A 67 -6.79 -2.44 20.39
N ARG A 68 -7.58 -3.24 19.67
CA ARG A 68 -7.54 -3.34 18.21
C ARG A 68 -7.88 -2.02 17.51
N GLU A 69 -8.94 -1.34 17.94
CA GLU A 69 -9.35 -0.05 17.37
C GLU A 69 -8.27 1.02 17.57
N GLN A 70 -7.64 1.05 18.74
CA GLN A 70 -6.54 1.97 19.05
C GLN A 70 -5.34 1.68 18.13
N ARG A 71 -4.99 0.40 17.92
CA ARG A 71 -3.92 -0.04 17.03
C ARG A 71 -4.19 0.41 15.59
N ILE A 72 -5.41 0.22 15.07
CA ILE A 72 -5.80 0.67 13.73
C ILE A 72 -5.62 2.19 13.57
N LEU A 73 -6.03 2.98 14.57
CA LEU A 73 -5.82 4.43 14.55
C LEU A 73 -4.33 4.81 14.53
N GLN A 74 -3.46 4.04 15.19
CA GLN A 74 -2.01 4.26 15.13
C GLN A 74 -1.45 3.91 13.74
N PHE A 75 -1.86 2.78 13.15
CA PHE A 75 -1.49 2.44 11.78
C PHE A 75 -1.88 3.55 10.80
N HIS A 76 -3.12 4.02 10.88
CA HIS A 76 -3.58 5.12 10.03
C HIS A 76 -2.75 6.39 10.22
N ARG A 77 -2.40 6.76 11.46
CA ARG A 77 -1.53 7.91 11.74
C ARG A 77 -0.15 7.73 11.13
N PHE A 78 0.44 6.54 11.28
CA PHE A 78 1.74 6.22 10.70
C PHE A 78 1.68 6.34 9.18
N THR A 79 0.73 5.68 8.55
CA THR A 79 0.54 5.72 7.09
C THR A 79 0.39 7.16 6.59
N LYS A 80 -0.49 7.94 7.25
CA LYS A 80 -0.71 9.34 6.85
C LYS A 80 0.53 10.22 7.01
N LYS A 81 1.38 9.94 8.01
CA LYS A 81 2.56 10.77 8.31
C LYS A 81 3.76 10.42 7.46
N TYR A 82 3.96 9.13 7.17
CA TYR A 82 5.22 8.63 6.63
C TYR A 82 5.13 8.02 5.23
N ILE A 83 3.92 7.68 4.75
CA ILE A 83 3.73 7.05 3.44
C ILE A 83 3.08 8.03 2.48
N THR A 84 3.78 8.39 1.43
CA THR A 84 3.22 9.13 0.31
C THR A 84 2.34 8.20 -0.52
N ARG A 85 1.06 8.52 -0.65
CA ARG A 85 0.09 7.72 -1.40
C ARG A 85 -0.18 8.34 -2.76
N SER A 86 -0.27 7.50 -3.76
CA SER A 86 -0.79 7.86 -5.08
C SER A 86 -2.24 8.31 -5.00
N ARG A 87 -2.63 9.16 -5.93
CA ARG A 87 -4.05 9.47 -6.19
C ARG A 87 -4.79 8.31 -6.86
N PHE A 88 -4.06 7.43 -7.54
CA PHE A 88 -4.63 6.28 -8.22
C PHE A 88 -4.90 5.13 -7.23
N VAL A 89 -5.99 4.44 -7.48
CA VAL A 89 -6.39 3.24 -6.75
C VAL A 89 -6.67 2.15 -7.78
N ILE A 90 -5.97 1.03 -7.65
CA ILE A 90 -6.25 -0.16 -8.47
C ILE A 90 -7.36 -0.94 -7.77
N ASP A 91 -8.48 -1.09 -8.45
CA ASP A 91 -9.59 -1.94 -8.02
C ASP A 91 -9.62 -3.20 -8.93
N LYS A 92 -10.69 -3.45 -9.64
CA LYS A 92 -10.78 -4.55 -10.60
C LYS A 92 -9.94 -4.27 -11.84
N ASP A 93 -9.96 -3.01 -12.28
CA ASP A 93 -9.27 -2.56 -13.47
C ASP A 93 -8.12 -1.60 -13.13
N ILE A 94 -7.18 -1.51 -14.05
CA ILE A 94 -6.09 -0.53 -13.98
C ILE A 94 -6.65 0.85 -14.34
N PRO A 95 -6.50 1.87 -13.48
CA PRO A 95 -7.01 3.21 -13.77
C PRO A 95 -6.38 3.81 -15.03
N GLU A 96 -7.18 4.47 -15.83
CA GLU A 96 -6.71 5.25 -16.97
C GLU A 96 -5.68 6.29 -16.54
N GLY A 97 -4.61 6.45 -17.32
CA GLY A 97 -3.50 7.37 -17.06
C GLY A 97 -2.55 6.94 -15.94
N LEU A 98 -2.72 5.74 -15.36
CA LEU A 98 -1.80 5.23 -14.35
C LEU A 98 -0.38 5.06 -14.92
N ASP A 99 -0.25 4.44 -16.10
CA ASP A 99 1.05 4.18 -16.70
C ASP A 99 1.79 5.47 -17.08
N ASP A 100 1.05 6.47 -17.57
CA ASP A 100 1.62 7.76 -17.96
C ASP A 100 2.10 8.60 -16.75
N ALA A 101 1.51 8.35 -15.57
CA ALA A 101 1.81 9.12 -14.38
C ALA A 101 3.17 8.82 -13.75
N TYR A 102 3.78 7.67 -14.09
CA TYR A 102 5.03 7.19 -13.49
C TYR A 102 6.06 6.78 -14.55
N GLN A 103 7.31 7.08 -14.28
CA GLN A 103 8.45 6.68 -15.10
C GLN A 103 8.96 5.29 -14.74
N VAL A 104 8.66 4.82 -13.52
CA VAL A 104 9.03 3.49 -13.06
C VAL A 104 7.98 2.94 -12.10
N PHE A 105 7.74 1.64 -12.17
CA PHE A 105 6.91 0.91 -11.22
C PHE A 105 7.74 -0.11 -10.45
N VAL A 106 7.54 -0.16 -9.15
CA VAL A 106 8.26 -1.05 -8.23
C VAL A 106 7.31 -2.04 -7.61
N ALA A 107 7.50 -3.33 -7.88
CA ALA A 107 6.80 -4.41 -7.20
C ALA A 107 7.61 -4.86 -5.97
N GLY A 108 6.98 -4.90 -4.81
CA GLY A 108 7.60 -5.33 -3.55
C GLY A 108 7.80 -4.16 -2.58
N SER A 109 8.47 -4.31 -1.50
CA SER A 109 8.96 -5.57 -0.91
C SER A 109 7.79 -6.40 -0.33
N ASP A 110 8.06 -7.58 0.26
CA ASP A 110 7.05 -8.46 0.85
C ASP A 110 6.52 -9.56 -0.10
N GLN A 111 5.58 -10.35 0.39
CA GLN A 111 4.98 -11.50 -0.32
C GLN A 111 3.98 -11.07 -1.40
N VAL A 112 4.33 -10.07 -2.19
CA VAL A 112 3.42 -9.52 -3.21
C VAL A 112 3.12 -10.50 -4.34
N TRP A 113 3.94 -11.54 -4.50
CA TRP A 113 3.79 -12.61 -5.50
C TRP A 113 3.31 -13.94 -4.91
N ASN A 114 2.82 -13.94 -3.66
CA ASN A 114 2.29 -15.14 -3.04
C ASN A 114 0.92 -15.50 -3.66
N PRO A 115 0.80 -16.61 -4.41
CA PRO A 115 -0.42 -16.97 -5.13
C PRO A 115 -1.57 -17.38 -4.20
N PHE A 116 -1.28 -17.68 -2.93
CA PHE A 116 -2.30 -18.02 -1.93
C PHE A 116 -2.98 -16.78 -1.32
N PHE A 117 -2.51 -15.59 -1.64
CA PHE A 117 -3.13 -14.36 -1.18
C PHE A 117 -4.07 -13.80 -2.24
N GLU A 118 -5.32 -13.52 -1.89
CA GLU A 118 -6.27 -12.78 -2.74
C GLU A 118 -5.72 -11.42 -3.20
N TYR A 119 -4.72 -10.94 -2.50
CA TYR A 119 -3.99 -9.72 -2.84
C TYR A 119 -3.15 -9.88 -4.12
N CYS A 120 -2.67 -11.09 -4.44
CA CYS A 120 -1.84 -11.34 -5.61
C CYS A 120 -2.71 -11.35 -6.88
N THR A 121 -2.51 -10.36 -7.73
CA THR A 121 -3.19 -10.23 -9.03
C THR A 121 -2.15 -9.86 -10.09
N GLU A 122 -2.54 -9.79 -11.34
CA GLU A 122 -1.66 -9.38 -12.45
C GLU A 122 -0.99 -8.02 -12.22
N ALA A 123 -1.67 -7.10 -11.52
CA ALA A 123 -1.10 -5.81 -11.16
C ALA A 123 0.18 -5.93 -10.32
N ASN A 124 0.32 -6.98 -9.50
CA ASN A 124 1.52 -7.22 -8.69
C ASN A 124 2.73 -7.62 -9.54
N PHE A 125 2.50 -8.14 -10.75
CA PHE A 125 3.52 -8.46 -11.75
C PHE A 125 3.76 -7.32 -12.74
N LEU A 126 3.12 -6.16 -12.51
CA LEU A 126 3.24 -4.96 -13.34
C LEU A 126 2.90 -5.23 -14.83
N THR A 127 1.90 -6.06 -15.09
CA THR A 127 1.52 -6.46 -16.47
C THR A 127 0.95 -5.32 -17.30
N PHE A 128 0.53 -4.25 -16.64
CA PHE A 128 -0.10 -3.07 -17.24
C PHE A 128 0.88 -2.04 -17.81
N THR A 129 2.18 -2.26 -17.65
CA THR A 129 3.22 -1.33 -18.10
C THR A 129 4.29 -2.03 -18.94
N THR A 130 5.13 -1.25 -19.63
CA THR A 130 6.22 -1.75 -20.46
C THR A 130 7.39 -2.28 -19.61
N TYR A 131 8.23 -3.13 -20.21
CA TYR A 131 9.32 -3.81 -19.49
C TYR A 131 10.34 -2.84 -18.88
N ASP A 132 10.69 -1.79 -19.59
CA ASP A 132 11.66 -0.76 -19.20
C ASP A 132 11.25 0.06 -17.97
N LYS A 133 9.95 0.06 -17.63
CA LYS A 133 9.42 0.70 -16.42
C LYS A 133 9.34 -0.24 -15.20
N LYS A 134 9.64 -1.54 -15.33
CA LYS A 134 9.41 -2.54 -14.27
C LYS A 134 10.65 -2.75 -13.40
N VAL A 135 10.45 -2.67 -12.10
CA VAL A 135 11.46 -3.01 -11.09
C VAL A 135 10.87 -3.96 -10.07
N ALA A 136 11.60 -5.01 -9.75
CA ALA A 136 11.28 -5.93 -8.65
C ALA A 136 12.24 -5.64 -7.48
N LEU A 137 11.71 -5.14 -6.36
CA LEU A 137 12.50 -4.85 -5.17
C LEU A 137 12.14 -5.83 -4.06
N SER A 138 12.91 -6.91 -3.96
CA SER A 138 12.74 -7.98 -2.96
C SER A 138 11.29 -8.49 -2.83
N PRO A 139 10.55 -8.73 -3.92
CA PRO A 139 9.28 -9.43 -3.82
C PRO A 139 9.54 -10.91 -3.48
N SER A 140 8.59 -11.55 -2.79
CA SER A 140 8.67 -12.98 -2.51
C SER A 140 7.39 -13.72 -2.86
N ILE A 141 7.55 -15.02 -3.16
CA ILE A 141 6.43 -15.94 -3.42
C ILE A 141 5.97 -16.56 -2.11
N ALA A 142 6.88 -16.77 -1.15
CA ALA A 142 6.64 -17.30 0.20
C ALA A 142 5.86 -18.61 0.23
N VAL A 143 6.28 -19.59 -0.56
CA VAL A 143 5.80 -20.97 -0.58
C VAL A 143 6.75 -21.88 0.19
#